data_6dfb33561967571065b86beee41869e5
#
_entry.id   6dfb33561967571065b86beee41869e5
#
_cell.length_a   1.000
_cell.length_b   1.000
_cell.length_c   1.000
_cell.angle_alpha   90.00
_cell.angle_beta   90.00
_cell.angle_gamma   90.00
#
_symmetry.space_group_name_H-M   'P 1'
#
loop_
_entity.id
_entity.type
_entity.pdbx_description
1 polymer ?
#
loop_
_entity_poly.entity_id
_entity_poly.type
_entity_poly.pdbx_seq_one_letter_code
_entity_poly.pdbx_strand_id
1 'polypeptide(L)'
;MQRKVTIKDIAELAKTSKTTVSFYLNGRFDKMSEETKNRIKSTIEATNYKPSIAARSLNAKSTKLIGVVIGDITNSFSNQIVKGIESKAQEFGYQIIIGNSNYDPSREDELIEKMLNLGVDGFIIQPTSNFRKYSRIIDIKKKKVVFFDSQLYEHRTNWVKTNNYDAVYDTIQQCIDKGYEHFIMITGNPNLLSTRIERASGFIDVLEANHLTHQEMIIDENQTSSEAIAQFLQGSLTKKSLVFVPNCWALPKVFTAMKSLKLNIPEIGLVGFDNIEWTKFSSPTLTTIIHPAYEEGEQATKILIDDIEGHSQEAKQQIFDCQVNWQESTF
;
A
#
# COMPACT_ATOMS: atom_id res chain seq x y z
N MET A 1 -32.46 -19.09 18.92
CA MET A 1 -31.68 -17.84 18.66
C MET A 1 -32.16 -16.78 19.66
N GLN A 2 -31.29 -16.30 20.55
CA GLN A 2 -31.62 -15.17 21.43
C GLN A 2 -31.81 -13.92 20.56
N ARG A 3 -32.94 -13.23 20.73
CA ARG A 3 -33.23 -11.96 20.05
C ARG A 3 -32.15 -10.92 20.43
N LYS A 4 -31.46 -10.36 19.43
CA LYS A 4 -30.43 -9.33 19.65
C LYS A 4 -31.10 -8.07 20.20
N VAL A 5 -30.63 -7.62 21.38
CA VAL A 5 -31.12 -6.37 22.01
C VAL A 5 -30.89 -5.19 21.07
N THR A 6 -31.89 -4.33 20.92
CA THR A 6 -31.89 -3.17 20.03
C THR A 6 -31.89 -1.86 20.84
N ILE A 7 -31.60 -0.73 20.20
CA ILE A 7 -31.69 0.60 20.82
C ILE A 7 -33.14 0.89 21.33
N LYS A 8 -34.13 0.28 20.72
CA LYS A 8 -35.54 0.37 21.16
C LYS A 8 -35.73 -0.32 22.49
N ASP A 9 -35.18 -1.51 22.63
CA ASP A 9 -35.28 -2.28 23.89
C ASP A 9 -34.54 -1.54 25.03
N ILE A 10 -33.37 -0.94 24.76
CA ILE A 10 -32.67 -0.08 25.75
C ILE A 10 -33.50 1.14 26.14
N ALA A 11 -34.14 1.81 25.19
CA ALA A 11 -34.96 2.98 25.48
C ALA A 11 -36.17 2.61 26.36
N GLU A 12 -36.83 1.49 26.09
CA GLU A 12 -37.95 0.96 26.89
C GLU A 12 -37.50 0.58 28.29
N LEU A 13 -36.41 -0.19 28.43
CA LEU A 13 -35.88 -0.62 29.74
C LEU A 13 -35.38 0.55 30.60
N ALA A 14 -34.70 1.53 29.97
CA ALA A 14 -34.23 2.73 30.66
C ALA A 14 -35.33 3.80 30.85
N LYS A 15 -36.57 3.54 30.45
CA LYS A 15 -37.72 4.46 30.52
C LYS A 15 -37.39 5.84 29.91
N THR A 16 -36.88 5.83 28.70
CA THR A 16 -36.48 7.06 28.00
C THR A 16 -36.75 6.93 26.48
N SER A 17 -36.45 7.97 25.71
CA SER A 17 -36.59 7.96 24.26
C SER A 17 -35.38 7.34 23.56
N LYS A 18 -35.58 6.78 22.34
CA LYS A 18 -34.50 6.33 21.48
C LYS A 18 -33.50 7.48 21.21
N THR A 19 -33.98 8.71 21.09
CA THR A 19 -33.16 9.91 20.87
C THR A 19 -32.24 10.16 22.06
N THR A 20 -32.74 10.02 23.28
CA THR A 20 -31.95 10.19 24.50
C THR A 20 -30.88 9.08 24.63
N VAL A 21 -31.22 7.81 24.32
CA VAL A 21 -30.23 6.73 24.27
C VAL A 21 -29.17 7.02 23.19
N SER A 22 -29.56 7.53 22.03
CA SER A 22 -28.64 7.94 20.98
C SER A 22 -27.70 9.07 21.44
N PHE A 23 -28.20 10.05 22.19
CA PHE A 23 -27.34 11.09 22.78
C PHE A 23 -26.34 10.51 23.76
N TYR A 24 -26.76 9.56 24.61
CA TYR A 24 -25.87 8.87 25.53
C TYR A 24 -24.76 8.12 24.81
N LEU A 25 -25.11 7.33 23.77
CA LEU A 25 -24.14 6.53 22.98
C LEU A 25 -23.14 7.39 22.19
N ASN A 26 -23.51 8.65 21.91
CA ASN A 26 -22.66 9.63 21.20
C ASN A 26 -21.98 10.63 22.17
N GLY A 27 -21.95 10.38 23.49
CA GLY A 27 -21.27 11.21 24.48
C GLY A 27 -21.91 12.58 24.73
N ARG A 28 -23.14 12.82 24.21
CA ARG A 28 -23.84 14.09 24.37
C ARG A 28 -24.62 14.14 25.69
N PHE A 29 -23.88 14.08 26.79
CA PHE A 29 -24.46 14.03 28.14
C PHE A 29 -25.14 15.35 28.57
N ASP A 30 -24.82 16.45 27.90
CA ASP A 30 -25.45 17.75 28.03
C ASP A 30 -26.97 17.75 27.70
N LYS A 31 -27.45 16.72 27.01
CA LYS A 31 -28.84 16.58 26.57
C LYS A 31 -29.71 15.70 27.50
N MET A 32 -29.22 15.35 28.69
CA MET A 32 -29.95 14.51 29.64
C MET A 32 -29.55 14.82 31.09
N SER A 33 -30.42 14.42 32.04
CA SER A 33 -30.08 14.49 33.46
C SER A 33 -29.11 13.37 33.85
N GLU A 34 -28.35 13.54 34.93
CA GLU A 34 -27.47 12.52 35.51
C GLU A 34 -28.24 11.24 35.87
N GLU A 35 -29.45 11.38 36.38
CA GLU A 35 -30.32 10.25 36.66
C GLU A 35 -30.65 9.42 35.40
N THR A 36 -30.99 10.08 34.28
CA THR A 36 -31.27 9.43 33.02
C THR A 36 -30.00 8.77 32.44
N LYS A 37 -28.85 9.45 32.55
CA LYS A 37 -27.56 8.92 32.13
C LYS A 37 -27.21 7.62 32.88
N ASN A 38 -27.38 7.60 34.18
CA ASN A 38 -27.11 6.43 35.03
C ASN A 38 -28.08 5.26 34.73
N ARG A 39 -29.36 5.53 34.47
CA ARG A 39 -30.33 4.49 34.07
C ARG A 39 -29.94 3.86 32.72
N ILE A 40 -29.54 4.67 31.74
CA ILE A 40 -29.11 4.16 30.43
C ILE A 40 -27.84 3.31 30.59
N LYS A 41 -26.87 3.81 31.38
CA LYS A 41 -25.61 3.09 31.65
C LYS A 41 -25.89 1.70 32.25
N SER A 42 -26.65 1.62 33.32
CA SER A 42 -26.96 0.36 33.99
C SER A 42 -27.75 -0.58 33.08
N THR A 43 -28.65 -0.06 32.26
CA THR A 43 -29.39 -0.88 31.28
C THR A 43 -28.49 -1.48 30.21
N ILE A 44 -27.54 -0.70 29.67
CA ILE A 44 -26.56 -1.17 28.69
C ILE A 44 -25.68 -2.28 29.30
N GLU A 45 -25.19 -2.06 30.53
CA GLU A 45 -24.37 -3.04 31.25
C GLU A 45 -25.15 -4.34 31.52
N ALA A 46 -26.38 -4.24 32.01
CA ALA A 46 -27.24 -5.39 32.34
C ALA A 46 -27.62 -6.20 31.10
N THR A 47 -27.77 -5.53 29.95
CA THR A 47 -28.18 -6.20 28.68
C THR A 47 -27.00 -6.57 27.79
N ASN A 48 -25.80 -6.21 28.17
CA ASN A 48 -24.59 -6.34 27.33
C ASN A 48 -24.82 -5.77 25.90
N TYR A 49 -25.60 -4.70 25.81
CA TYR A 49 -25.95 -4.06 24.54
C TYR A 49 -24.74 -3.42 23.90
N LYS A 50 -24.42 -3.86 22.68
CA LYS A 50 -23.41 -3.22 21.83
C LYS A 50 -24.12 -2.59 20.64
N PRO A 51 -24.03 -1.25 20.48
CA PRO A 51 -24.60 -0.57 19.33
C PRO A 51 -24.01 -1.12 18.03
N SER A 52 -24.83 -1.42 17.03
CA SER A 52 -24.31 -1.81 15.72
C SER A 52 -23.65 -0.58 15.04
N ILE A 53 -22.57 -0.82 14.29
CA ILE A 53 -21.90 0.21 13.50
C ILE A 53 -22.91 0.90 12.57
N ALA A 54 -23.79 0.10 11.91
CA ALA A 54 -24.84 0.62 11.05
C ALA A 54 -25.87 1.53 11.77
N ALA A 55 -26.15 1.30 13.08
CA ALA A 55 -27.05 2.15 13.85
C ALA A 55 -26.34 3.46 14.31
N ARG A 56 -25.02 3.44 14.47
CA ARG A 56 -24.24 4.66 14.74
C ARG A 56 -24.13 5.53 13.49
N SER A 57 -23.87 4.94 12.32
CA SER A 57 -23.66 5.68 11.07
C SER A 57 -24.92 6.39 10.58
N LEU A 58 -26.11 5.93 10.91
CA LEU A 58 -27.36 6.60 10.54
C LEU A 58 -27.55 8.00 11.18
N ASN A 59 -26.86 8.29 12.29
CA ASN A 59 -26.96 9.56 13.01
C ASN A 59 -25.59 10.27 13.21
N ALA A 60 -24.49 9.65 12.84
CA ALA A 60 -23.15 10.22 12.96
C ALA A 60 -22.72 10.84 11.63
N LYS A 61 -22.07 12.01 11.71
CA LYS A 61 -21.48 12.66 10.53
C LYS A 61 -20.29 11.86 9.94
N SER A 62 -19.76 10.88 10.69
CA SER A 62 -18.59 10.06 10.35
C SER A 62 -18.77 8.63 10.87
N THR A 63 -18.35 7.66 10.09
CA THR A 63 -18.30 6.23 10.47
C THR A 63 -17.00 5.85 11.16
N LYS A 64 -15.98 6.70 11.06
CA LYS A 64 -14.60 6.43 11.44
C LYS A 64 -14.03 5.17 10.74
N LEU A 65 -14.45 4.93 9.49
CA LEU A 65 -13.95 3.86 8.65
C LEU A 65 -13.19 4.44 7.44
N ILE A 66 -12.03 3.89 7.16
CA ILE A 66 -11.21 4.18 5.96
C ILE A 66 -11.17 2.93 5.09
N GLY A 67 -11.47 3.09 3.79
CA GLY A 67 -11.26 2.06 2.78
C GLY A 67 -9.83 2.08 2.27
N VAL A 68 -9.15 0.94 2.31
CA VAL A 68 -7.78 0.78 1.80
C VAL A 68 -7.80 -0.25 0.67
N VAL A 69 -7.42 0.17 -0.54
CA VAL A 69 -7.35 -0.73 -1.70
C VAL A 69 -5.90 -0.91 -2.08
N ILE A 70 -5.43 -2.16 -2.03
CA ILE A 70 -4.05 -2.57 -2.37
C ILE A 70 -4.04 -3.48 -3.58
N GLY A 71 -2.90 -3.55 -4.27
CA GLY A 71 -2.73 -4.41 -5.43
C GLY A 71 -2.58 -5.88 -5.06
N ASP A 72 -1.72 -6.20 -4.11
CA ASP A 72 -1.45 -7.58 -3.71
C ASP A 72 -1.10 -7.66 -2.22
N ILE A 73 -1.91 -8.43 -1.48
CA ILE A 73 -1.75 -8.63 -0.04
C ILE A 73 -0.56 -9.53 0.32
N THR A 74 -0.04 -10.28 -0.62
CA THR A 74 1.14 -11.15 -0.39
C THR A 74 2.46 -10.38 -0.53
N ASN A 75 2.40 -9.18 -1.10
CA ASN A 75 3.56 -8.32 -1.30
C ASN A 75 4.01 -7.66 0.01
N SER A 76 5.29 -7.78 0.37
CA SER A 76 5.87 -7.18 1.59
C SER A 76 5.72 -5.66 1.64
N PHE A 77 5.86 -4.98 0.50
CA PHE A 77 5.61 -3.53 0.38
C PHE A 77 4.16 -3.18 0.78
N SER A 78 3.16 -3.88 0.24
CA SER A 78 1.75 -3.66 0.59
C SER A 78 1.50 -3.89 2.08
N ASN A 79 2.14 -4.89 2.69
CA ASN A 79 2.00 -5.18 4.11
C ASN A 79 2.57 -4.05 4.98
N GLN A 80 3.72 -3.48 4.63
CA GLN A 80 4.32 -2.36 5.36
C GLN A 80 3.48 -1.08 5.20
N ILE A 81 2.98 -0.78 4.00
CA ILE A 81 2.04 0.33 3.76
C ILE A 81 0.81 0.19 4.66
N VAL A 82 0.15 -0.98 4.62
CA VAL A 82 -1.06 -1.23 5.42
C VAL A 82 -0.78 -1.09 6.91
N LYS A 83 0.39 -1.54 7.38
CA LYS A 83 0.80 -1.40 8.78
C LYS A 83 0.96 0.08 9.18
N GLY A 84 1.56 0.90 8.33
CA GLY A 84 1.66 2.36 8.54
C GLY A 84 0.28 3.04 8.54
N ILE A 85 -0.58 2.65 7.59
CA ILE A 85 -1.97 3.14 7.52
C ILE A 85 -2.74 2.79 8.79
N GLU A 86 -2.68 1.53 9.22
CA GLU A 86 -3.39 1.04 10.41
C GLU A 86 -2.93 1.75 11.67
N SER A 87 -1.61 1.86 11.88
CA SER A 87 -1.02 2.56 13.01
C SER A 87 -1.51 4.00 13.11
N LYS A 88 -1.42 4.75 12.01
CA LYS A 88 -1.85 6.16 11.99
C LYS A 88 -3.37 6.31 12.11
N ALA A 89 -4.15 5.45 11.48
CA ALA A 89 -5.60 5.45 11.59
C ALA A 89 -6.06 5.24 13.04
N GLN A 90 -5.42 4.32 13.77
CA GLN A 90 -5.71 4.04 15.16
C GLN A 90 -5.48 5.26 16.07
N GLU A 91 -4.43 6.04 15.86
CA GLU A 91 -4.15 7.27 16.61
C GLU A 91 -5.33 8.27 16.55
N PHE A 92 -6.02 8.33 15.39
CA PHE A 92 -7.17 9.21 15.16
C PHE A 92 -8.54 8.53 15.38
N GLY A 93 -8.53 7.31 15.92
CA GLY A 93 -9.74 6.53 16.21
C GLY A 93 -10.48 6.01 14.98
N TYR A 94 -9.77 5.87 13.85
CA TYR A 94 -10.30 5.23 12.64
C TYR A 94 -9.98 3.73 12.62
N GLN A 95 -10.87 2.97 11.95
CA GLN A 95 -10.64 1.57 11.59
C GLN A 95 -10.48 1.48 10.08
N ILE A 96 -9.65 0.56 9.60
CA ILE A 96 -9.44 0.32 8.18
C ILE A 96 -10.20 -0.91 7.69
N ILE A 97 -10.63 -0.85 6.43
CA ILE A 97 -11.18 -2.00 5.68
C ILE A 97 -10.30 -2.20 4.46
N ILE A 98 -9.63 -3.35 4.38
CA ILE A 98 -8.68 -3.65 3.32
C ILE A 98 -9.39 -4.42 2.20
N GLY A 99 -9.18 -3.99 0.95
CA GLY A 99 -9.55 -4.67 -0.27
C GLY A 99 -8.31 -4.99 -1.11
N ASN A 100 -8.21 -6.24 -1.55
CA ASN A 100 -7.13 -6.70 -2.41
C ASN A 100 -7.62 -6.79 -3.87
N SER A 101 -7.12 -5.90 -4.74
CA SER A 101 -7.57 -5.80 -6.14
C SER A 101 -6.91 -6.81 -7.07
N ASN A 102 -5.77 -7.38 -6.70
CA ASN A 102 -4.89 -8.18 -7.58
C ASN A 102 -4.50 -7.42 -8.87
N TYR A 103 -4.39 -6.09 -8.79
CA TYR A 103 -4.17 -5.21 -9.95
C TYR A 103 -5.23 -5.34 -11.04
N ASP A 104 -6.41 -5.91 -10.74
CA ASP A 104 -7.55 -6.03 -11.64
C ASP A 104 -8.48 -4.81 -11.47
N PRO A 105 -8.65 -3.99 -12.54
CA PRO A 105 -9.50 -2.80 -12.49
C PRO A 105 -10.97 -3.09 -12.16
N SER A 106 -11.50 -4.23 -12.61
CA SER A 106 -12.91 -4.60 -12.34
C SER A 106 -13.11 -4.93 -10.89
N ARG A 107 -12.11 -5.59 -10.27
CA ARG A 107 -12.12 -5.93 -8.86
C ARG A 107 -11.90 -4.70 -7.97
N GLU A 108 -11.04 -3.78 -8.41
CA GLU A 108 -10.85 -2.48 -7.75
C GLU A 108 -12.19 -1.74 -7.62
N ASP A 109 -13.00 -1.71 -8.69
CA ASP A 109 -14.34 -1.14 -8.73
C ASP A 109 -15.29 -1.73 -7.71
N GLU A 110 -15.41 -3.04 -7.78
CA GLU A 110 -16.30 -3.78 -6.90
C GLU A 110 -15.95 -3.53 -5.42
N LEU A 111 -14.66 -3.45 -5.11
CA LEU A 111 -14.18 -3.14 -3.75
C LEU A 111 -14.58 -1.72 -3.33
N ILE A 112 -14.35 -0.73 -4.19
CA ILE A 112 -14.71 0.66 -3.93
C ILE A 112 -16.22 0.80 -3.71
N GLU A 113 -17.05 0.19 -4.57
CA GLU A 113 -18.51 0.22 -4.41
C GLU A 113 -18.96 -0.43 -3.10
N LYS A 114 -18.41 -1.58 -2.73
CA LYS A 114 -18.69 -2.25 -1.46
C LYS A 114 -18.33 -1.37 -0.26
N MET A 115 -17.16 -0.74 -0.28
CA MET A 115 -16.69 0.16 0.78
C MET A 115 -17.55 1.43 0.86
N LEU A 116 -17.98 2.00 -0.27
CA LEU A 116 -18.94 3.12 -0.31
C LEU A 116 -20.28 2.72 0.35
N ASN A 117 -20.76 1.52 0.09
CA ASN A 117 -22.01 0.99 0.71
C ASN A 117 -21.83 0.73 2.21
N LEU A 118 -20.63 0.40 2.68
CA LEU A 118 -20.29 0.32 4.11
C LEU A 118 -20.18 1.70 4.77
N GLY A 119 -20.16 2.79 3.97
CA GLY A 119 -20.14 4.16 4.44
C GLY A 119 -18.77 4.63 4.90
N VAL A 120 -17.67 4.16 4.29
CA VAL A 120 -16.32 4.68 4.63
C VAL A 120 -16.26 6.19 4.47
N ASP A 121 -15.47 6.85 5.29
CA ASP A 121 -15.33 8.31 5.29
C ASP A 121 -14.38 8.78 4.18
N GLY A 122 -13.42 7.94 3.81
CA GLY A 122 -12.47 8.20 2.74
C GLY A 122 -11.70 6.95 2.32
N PHE A 123 -10.79 7.13 1.36
CA PHE A 123 -10.04 6.05 0.74
C PHE A 123 -8.54 6.32 0.69
N ILE A 124 -7.75 5.25 0.84
CA ILE A 124 -6.33 5.20 0.48
C ILE A 124 -6.18 4.10 -0.57
N ILE A 125 -5.71 4.43 -1.77
CA ILE A 125 -5.78 3.53 -2.92
C ILE A 125 -4.45 3.44 -3.65
N GLN A 126 -3.97 2.20 -3.90
CA GLN A 126 -2.98 1.92 -4.93
C GLN A 126 -3.72 1.79 -6.26
N PRO A 127 -3.68 2.79 -7.15
CA PRO A 127 -4.57 2.82 -8.30
C PRO A 127 -4.08 1.90 -9.41
N THR A 128 -5.03 1.24 -10.10
CA THR A 128 -4.76 0.62 -11.39
C THR A 128 -4.72 1.68 -12.51
N SER A 129 -4.27 1.31 -13.71
CA SER A 129 -4.21 2.21 -14.88
C SER A 129 -5.58 2.81 -15.27
N ASN A 130 -6.68 2.18 -14.88
CA ASN A 130 -8.04 2.60 -15.22
C ASN A 130 -8.74 3.46 -14.16
N PHE A 131 -8.04 3.88 -13.12
CA PHE A 131 -8.62 4.60 -11.97
C PHE A 131 -9.37 5.89 -12.33
N ARG A 132 -9.08 6.55 -13.45
CA ARG A 132 -9.80 7.78 -13.89
C ARG A 132 -11.32 7.63 -13.94
N LYS A 133 -11.83 6.42 -14.20
CA LYS A 133 -13.28 6.16 -14.21
C LYS A 133 -13.89 6.25 -12.83
N TYR A 134 -13.13 5.92 -11.79
CA TYR A 134 -13.60 5.76 -10.39
C TYR A 134 -13.41 7.02 -9.56
N SER A 135 -12.43 7.84 -9.90
CA SER A 135 -12.29 9.16 -9.28
C SER A 135 -13.61 9.94 -9.37
N ARG A 136 -14.35 9.81 -10.47
CA ARG A 136 -15.68 10.42 -10.65
C ARG A 136 -16.73 9.90 -9.67
N ILE A 137 -16.75 8.58 -9.37
CA ILE A 137 -17.73 8.01 -8.44
C ILE A 137 -17.42 8.45 -7.01
N ILE A 138 -16.15 8.48 -6.64
CA ILE A 138 -15.69 8.96 -5.33
C ILE A 138 -16.03 10.45 -5.19
N ASP A 139 -15.78 11.26 -6.20
CA ASP A 139 -16.11 12.68 -6.24
C ASP A 139 -17.63 12.94 -6.13
N ILE A 140 -18.45 12.18 -6.88
CA ILE A 140 -19.92 12.27 -6.81
C ILE A 140 -20.41 11.97 -5.40
N LYS A 141 -19.81 10.99 -4.72
CA LYS A 141 -20.13 10.65 -3.31
C LYS A 141 -19.47 11.59 -2.30
N LYS A 142 -18.72 12.60 -2.76
CA LYS A 142 -17.97 13.56 -1.92
C LYS A 142 -17.06 12.90 -0.89
N LYS A 143 -16.45 11.76 -1.25
CA LYS A 143 -15.49 11.08 -0.40
C LYS A 143 -14.08 11.58 -0.72
N LYS A 144 -13.24 11.61 0.30
CA LYS A 144 -11.85 12.00 0.18
C LYS A 144 -11.00 10.81 -0.24
N VAL A 145 -9.95 11.06 -1.02
CA VAL A 145 -9.06 10.00 -1.49
C VAL A 145 -7.60 10.47 -1.47
N VAL A 146 -6.72 9.56 -1.07
CA VAL A 146 -5.28 9.68 -1.20
C VAL A 146 -4.77 8.48 -1.98
N PHE A 147 -3.97 8.72 -3.01
CA PHE A 147 -3.29 7.67 -3.76
C PHE A 147 -1.91 7.41 -3.17
N PHE A 148 -1.47 6.16 -3.23
CA PHE A 148 -0.11 5.80 -2.86
C PHE A 148 0.56 4.97 -3.97
N ASP A 149 1.90 4.95 -3.95
CA ASP A 149 2.73 4.22 -4.93
C ASP A 149 2.46 4.64 -6.39
N SER A 150 1.81 5.78 -6.59
CA SER A 150 1.49 6.30 -7.92
C SER A 150 1.15 7.79 -7.84
N GLN A 151 1.49 8.53 -8.89
CA GLN A 151 0.97 9.88 -9.06
C GLN A 151 -0.09 9.89 -10.17
N LEU A 152 -1.23 10.49 -9.89
CA LEU A 152 -2.16 10.89 -10.93
C LEU A 152 -1.83 12.34 -11.32
N TYR A 153 -1.64 12.58 -12.61
CA TYR A 153 -1.24 13.89 -13.16
C TYR A 153 -2.34 14.99 -13.02
N GLU A 154 -3.28 14.79 -12.13
CA GLU A 154 -4.32 15.79 -11.84
C GLU A 154 -3.86 16.67 -10.67
N HIS A 155 -3.72 17.97 -10.91
CA HIS A 155 -3.21 18.96 -9.95
C HIS A 155 -4.01 19.08 -8.62
N ARG A 156 -5.12 18.37 -8.47
CA ARG A 156 -6.02 18.45 -7.32
C ARG A 156 -6.14 17.15 -6.52
N THR A 157 -5.32 16.16 -6.81
CA THR A 157 -5.36 14.87 -6.10
C THR A 157 -4.27 14.78 -5.05
N ASN A 158 -4.64 14.25 -3.88
CA ASN A 158 -3.67 13.90 -2.84
C ASN A 158 -2.97 12.59 -3.23
N TRP A 159 -1.65 12.57 -3.15
CA TRP A 159 -0.89 11.35 -3.34
C TRP A 159 0.43 11.35 -2.58
N VAL A 160 0.90 10.14 -2.27
CA VAL A 160 2.23 9.86 -1.74
C VAL A 160 2.89 8.80 -2.63
N LYS A 161 4.17 8.92 -2.89
CA LYS A 161 4.95 7.94 -3.66
C LYS A 161 6.42 8.01 -3.28
N THR A 162 7.21 7.10 -3.82
CA THR A 162 8.67 7.13 -3.69
C THR A 162 9.34 7.59 -4.99
N ASN A 163 10.60 8.01 -4.88
CA ASN A 163 11.47 8.45 -5.97
C ASN A 163 12.02 7.26 -6.79
N ASN A 164 11.12 6.39 -7.28
CA ASN A 164 11.49 5.13 -7.95
C ASN A 164 12.51 5.28 -9.07
N TYR A 165 12.36 6.31 -9.91
CA TYR A 165 13.28 6.59 -11.02
C TYR A 165 14.67 6.95 -10.51
N ASP A 166 14.76 7.98 -9.65
CA ASP A 166 16.04 8.49 -9.16
C ASP A 166 16.78 7.43 -8.33
N ALA A 167 16.06 6.71 -7.47
CA ALA A 167 16.64 5.65 -6.64
C ALA A 167 17.27 4.52 -7.48
N VAL A 168 16.65 4.14 -8.59
CA VAL A 168 17.21 3.14 -9.50
C VAL A 168 18.38 3.75 -10.28
N TYR A 169 18.21 4.95 -10.83
CA TYR A 169 19.26 5.63 -11.59
C TYR A 169 20.55 5.74 -10.76
N ASP A 170 20.46 6.27 -9.54
CA ASP A 170 21.62 6.47 -8.66
C ASP A 170 22.24 5.13 -8.20
N THR A 171 21.41 4.12 -7.93
CA THR A 171 21.92 2.79 -7.52
C THR A 171 22.69 2.12 -8.65
N ILE A 172 22.17 2.14 -9.87
CA ILE A 172 22.83 1.54 -11.02
C ILE A 172 24.07 2.34 -11.41
N GLN A 173 24.04 3.67 -11.31
CA GLN A 173 25.24 4.49 -11.50
C GLN A 173 26.36 4.07 -10.54
N GLN A 174 26.04 3.88 -9.25
CA GLN A 174 27.03 3.40 -8.29
C GLN A 174 27.54 1.99 -8.63
N CYS A 175 26.70 1.11 -9.20
CA CYS A 175 27.15 -0.20 -9.67
C CYS A 175 28.10 -0.09 -10.87
N ILE A 176 27.86 0.86 -11.80
CA ILE A 176 28.78 1.17 -12.90
C ILE A 176 30.13 1.63 -12.34
N ASP A 177 30.12 2.57 -11.39
CA ASP A 177 31.33 3.12 -10.75
C ASP A 177 32.12 2.03 -9.99
N LYS A 178 31.44 1.01 -9.48
CA LYS A 178 32.04 -0.17 -8.84
C LYS A 178 32.61 -1.21 -9.85
N GLY A 179 32.44 -0.96 -11.15
CA GLY A 179 33.06 -1.70 -12.22
C GLY A 179 32.24 -2.84 -12.83
N TYR A 180 30.92 -2.82 -12.67
CA TYR A 180 30.04 -3.67 -13.48
C TYR A 180 29.98 -3.14 -14.92
N GLU A 181 30.05 -4.04 -15.90
CA GLU A 181 30.18 -3.70 -17.32
C GLU A 181 29.02 -4.20 -18.17
N HIS A 182 28.30 -5.21 -17.69
CA HIS A 182 27.16 -5.83 -18.38
C HIS A 182 25.93 -5.81 -17.48
N PHE A 183 24.79 -5.42 -18.03
CA PHE A 183 23.60 -5.17 -17.27
C PHE A 183 22.43 -5.98 -17.80
N ILE A 184 21.72 -6.65 -16.89
CA ILE A 184 20.58 -7.51 -17.19
C ILE A 184 19.43 -7.08 -16.28
N MET A 185 18.28 -6.74 -16.87
CA MET A 185 17.06 -6.48 -16.12
C MET A 185 16.11 -7.68 -16.24
N ILE A 186 15.64 -8.20 -15.10
CA ILE A 186 14.59 -9.24 -15.06
C ILE A 186 13.38 -8.65 -14.36
N THR A 187 12.33 -8.35 -15.11
CA THR A 187 11.20 -7.55 -14.66
C THR A 187 9.86 -8.14 -15.07
N GLY A 188 8.81 -7.86 -14.30
CA GLY A 188 7.43 -7.99 -14.79
C GLY A 188 7.15 -6.96 -15.87
N ASN A 189 6.07 -7.14 -16.65
CA ASN A 189 5.70 -6.18 -17.69
C ASN A 189 5.68 -4.74 -17.14
N PRO A 190 6.60 -3.85 -17.59
CA PRO A 190 6.72 -2.50 -17.06
C PRO A 190 5.47 -1.64 -17.34
N ASN A 191 4.75 -1.92 -18.43
CA ASN A 191 3.61 -1.11 -18.86
C ASN A 191 2.33 -1.28 -17.99
N LEU A 192 2.36 -2.18 -17.00
CA LEU A 192 1.17 -2.42 -16.16
C LEU A 192 1.03 -1.41 -15.01
N LEU A 193 2.11 -0.83 -14.53
CA LEU A 193 2.09 0.09 -13.38
C LEU A 193 3.08 1.23 -13.60
N SER A 194 2.72 2.45 -13.18
CA SER A 194 3.59 3.63 -13.30
C SER A 194 4.94 3.44 -12.60
N THR A 195 4.96 2.81 -11.43
CA THR A 195 6.18 2.53 -10.67
C THR A 195 7.12 1.57 -11.39
N ARG A 196 6.59 0.61 -12.16
CA ARG A 196 7.41 -0.28 -13.00
C ARG A 196 8.04 0.48 -14.15
N ILE A 197 7.28 1.40 -14.78
CA ILE A 197 7.82 2.29 -15.83
C ILE A 197 8.95 3.14 -15.26
N GLU A 198 8.74 3.79 -14.10
CA GLU A 198 9.75 4.63 -13.46
C GLU A 198 11.05 3.87 -13.17
N ARG A 199 10.96 2.66 -12.60
CA ARG A 199 12.14 1.82 -12.29
C ARG A 199 12.86 1.36 -13.54
N ALA A 200 12.11 0.92 -14.56
CA ALA A 200 12.70 0.52 -15.85
C ALA A 200 13.37 1.71 -16.55
N SER A 201 12.73 2.89 -16.57
CA SER A 201 13.31 4.09 -17.16
C SER A 201 14.58 4.53 -16.45
N GLY A 202 14.61 4.55 -15.10
CA GLY A 202 15.83 4.87 -14.35
C GLY A 202 16.99 3.94 -14.68
N PHE A 203 16.71 2.63 -14.85
CA PHE A 203 17.72 1.66 -15.28
C PHE A 203 18.21 1.89 -16.70
N ILE A 204 17.30 2.12 -17.65
CA ILE A 204 17.64 2.31 -19.06
C ILE A 204 18.42 3.62 -19.25
N ASP A 205 17.90 4.71 -18.70
CA ASP A 205 18.43 6.05 -18.92
C ASP A 205 19.88 6.20 -18.36
N VAL A 206 20.17 5.59 -17.18
CA VAL A 206 21.53 5.62 -16.64
C VAL A 206 22.50 4.83 -17.49
N LEU A 207 22.09 3.71 -18.08
CA LEU A 207 22.95 2.95 -18.99
C LEU A 207 23.18 3.68 -20.30
N GLU A 208 22.15 4.31 -20.87
CA GLU A 208 22.30 5.15 -22.08
C GLU A 208 23.23 6.34 -21.82
N ALA A 209 23.11 7.01 -20.68
CA ALA A 209 23.99 8.11 -20.28
C ALA A 209 25.46 7.69 -20.16
N ASN A 210 25.73 6.43 -19.83
CA ASN A 210 27.06 5.84 -19.74
C ASN A 210 27.49 5.06 -21.01
N HIS A 211 26.72 5.15 -22.11
CA HIS A 211 26.96 4.43 -23.36
C HIS A 211 27.06 2.91 -23.20
N LEU A 212 26.30 2.35 -22.24
CA LEU A 212 26.22 0.92 -21.97
C LEU A 212 24.92 0.35 -22.52
N THR A 213 24.94 -0.95 -22.86
CA THR A 213 23.77 -1.69 -23.31
C THR A 213 23.28 -2.63 -22.21
N HIS A 214 22.04 -3.07 -22.32
CA HIS A 214 21.46 -4.04 -21.42
C HIS A 214 20.76 -5.17 -22.16
N GLN A 215 20.49 -6.24 -21.45
CA GLN A 215 19.56 -7.30 -21.84
C GLN A 215 18.37 -7.29 -20.89
N GLU A 216 17.19 -7.63 -21.41
CA GLU A 216 15.96 -7.66 -20.63
C GLU A 216 15.23 -8.99 -20.77
N MET A 217 14.70 -9.49 -19.64
CA MET A 217 13.74 -10.59 -19.62
C MET A 217 12.47 -10.14 -18.92
N ILE A 218 11.37 -10.09 -19.67
CA ILE A 218 10.04 -9.86 -19.08
C ILE A 218 9.49 -11.20 -18.59
N ILE A 219 9.12 -11.26 -17.31
CA ILE A 219 8.62 -12.47 -16.66
C ILE A 219 7.19 -12.27 -16.13
N ASP A 220 6.47 -13.39 -16.06
CA ASP A 220 5.16 -13.47 -15.41
C ASP A 220 5.28 -14.18 -14.06
N GLU A 221 4.58 -13.65 -13.06
CA GLU A 221 4.66 -14.17 -11.70
C GLU A 221 4.23 -15.64 -11.59
N ASN A 222 3.22 -16.04 -12.34
CA ASN A 222 2.63 -17.38 -12.24
C ASN A 222 3.14 -18.35 -13.31
N GLN A 223 3.67 -17.85 -14.43
CA GLN A 223 4.01 -18.67 -15.60
C GLN A 223 5.53 -18.86 -15.78
N THR A 224 6.36 -17.91 -15.32
CA THR A 224 7.81 -18.00 -15.50
C THR A 224 8.45 -18.77 -14.34
N SER A 225 9.11 -19.86 -14.65
CA SER A 225 9.83 -20.66 -13.65
C SER A 225 11.26 -20.16 -13.42
N SER A 226 11.87 -20.58 -12.30
CA SER A 226 13.29 -20.27 -12.01
C SER A 226 14.23 -20.96 -13.01
N GLU A 227 13.85 -22.09 -13.59
CA GLU A 227 14.61 -22.80 -14.62
C GLU A 227 14.67 -22.01 -15.94
N ALA A 228 13.56 -21.39 -16.35
CA ALA A 228 13.53 -20.51 -17.53
C ALA A 228 14.42 -19.29 -17.33
N ILE A 229 14.40 -18.70 -16.14
CA ILE A 229 15.30 -17.60 -15.76
C ILE A 229 16.76 -18.07 -15.79
N ALA A 230 17.07 -19.25 -15.24
CA ALA A 230 18.43 -19.79 -15.26
C ALA A 230 18.95 -20.02 -16.68
N GLN A 231 18.09 -20.55 -17.57
CA GLN A 231 18.46 -20.74 -18.97
C GLN A 231 18.76 -19.40 -19.68
N PHE A 232 17.95 -18.36 -19.45
CA PHE A 232 18.21 -17.03 -19.97
C PHE A 232 19.53 -16.45 -19.43
N LEU A 233 19.76 -16.51 -18.12
CA LEU A 233 20.99 -16.03 -17.50
C LEU A 233 22.23 -16.75 -18.03
N GLN A 234 22.16 -18.06 -18.22
CA GLN A 234 23.29 -18.87 -18.75
C GLN A 234 23.75 -18.39 -20.13
N GLY A 235 22.83 -17.89 -20.96
CA GLY A 235 23.15 -17.35 -22.29
C GLY A 235 23.53 -15.85 -22.29
N SER A 236 23.24 -15.13 -21.20
CA SER A 236 23.35 -13.67 -21.14
C SER A 236 24.51 -13.18 -20.28
N LEU A 237 24.97 -13.98 -19.30
CA LEU A 237 25.97 -13.56 -18.34
C LEU A 237 27.40 -13.57 -18.94
N THR A 238 28.14 -12.53 -18.57
CA THR A 238 29.58 -12.42 -18.76
C THR A 238 30.24 -12.06 -17.44
N LYS A 239 31.57 -11.90 -17.42
CA LYS A 239 32.26 -11.38 -16.23
C LYS A 239 31.76 -9.99 -15.91
N LYS A 240 31.63 -9.66 -14.61
CA LYS A 240 31.17 -8.34 -14.14
C LYS A 240 29.75 -7.97 -14.62
N SER A 241 28.87 -8.95 -14.75
CA SER A 241 27.46 -8.69 -15.01
C SER A 241 26.74 -8.29 -13.76
N LEU A 242 25.79 -7.35 -13.86
CA LEU A 242 24.82 -6.99 -12.83
C LEU A 242 23.44 -7.43 -13.26
N VAL A 243 22.76 -8.20 -12.42
CA VAL A 243 21.37 -8.55 -12.57
C VAL A 243 20.54 -7.60 -11.68
N PHE A 244 19.65 -6.82 -12.30
CA PHE A 244 18.74 -5.93 -11.62
C PHE A 244 17.32 -6.50 -11.65
N VAL A 245 16.66 -6.55 -10.48
CA VAL A 245 15.33 -7.12 -10.31
C VAL A 245 14.41 -6.09 -9.64
N PRO A 246 13.71 -5.24 -10.42
CA PRO A 246 12.91 -4.14 -9.90
C PRO A 246 11.60 -4.55 -9.21
N ASN A 247 11.24 -5.84 -9.25
CA ASN A 247 10.00 -6.35 -8.67
C ASN A 247 10.29 -7.29 -7.50
N CYS A 248 9.79 -6.96 -6.32
CA CYS A 248 10.03 -7.74 -5.10
C CYS A 248 9.60 -9.21 -5.20
N TRP A 249 8.49 -9.52 -5.89
CA TRP A 249 8.02 -10.90 -6.12
C TRP A 249 8.93 -11.72 -7.05
N ALA A 250 9.68 -11.03 -7.94
CA ALA A 250 10.59 -11.69 -8.88
C ALA A 250 11.93 -12.10 -8.23
N LEU A 251 12.39 -11.32 -7.23
CA LEU A 251 13.71 -11.49 -6.63
C LEU A 251 13.98 -12.89 -6.08
N PRO A 252 13.06 -13.58 -5.37
CA PRO A 252 13.28 -14.94 -4.91
C PRO A 252 13.50 -15.94 -6.05
N LYS A 253 12.77 -15.80 -7.17
CA LYS A 253 12.90 -16.66 -8.35
C LYS A 253 14.24 -16.46 -9.04
N VAL A 254 14.66 -15.20 -9.22
CA VAL A 254 15.95 -14.85 -9.82
C VAL A 254 17.10 -15.35 -8.95
N PHE A 255 17.03 -15.11 -7.64
CA PHE A 255 18.05 -15.62 -6.70
C PHE A 255 18.15 -17.14 -6.74
N THR A 256 17.02 -17.86 -6.79
CA THR A 256 16.98 -19.31 -6.94
C THR A 256 17.65 -19.76 -8.23
N ALA A 257 17.38 -19.09 -9.36
CA ALA A 257 18.01 -19.35 -10.64
C ALA A 257 19.54 -19.14 -10.57
N MET A 258 20.01 -18.02 -9.99
CA MET A 258 21.44 -17.74 -9.83
C MET A 258 22.14 -18.78 -8.94
N LYS A 259 21.48 -19.22 -7.87
CA LYS A 259 22.00 -20.29 -6.99
C LYS A 259 22.10 -21.63 -7.72
N SER A 260 21.14 -22.00 -8.56
CA SER A 260 21.18 -23.26 -9.34
C SER A 260 22.34 -23.28 -10.31
N LEU A 261 22.72 -22.13 -10.87
CA LEU A 261 23.87 -21.94 -11.76
C LEU A 261 25.21 -21.88 -11.01
N LYS A 262 25.21 -21.85 -9.68
CA LYS A 262 26.40 -21.71 -8.82
C LYS A 262 27.26 -20.49 -9.19
N LEU A 263 26.59 -19.36 -9.49
CA LEU A 263 27.27 -18.14 -9.89
C LEU A 263 28.14 -17.59 -8.74
N ASN A 264 29.28 -17.03 -9.13
CA ASN A 264 30.18 -16.36 -8.17
C ASN A 264 29.67 -14.92 -7.90
N ILE A 265 29.01 -14.73 -6.77
CA ILE A 265 28.52 -13.44 -6.30
C ILE A 265 29.56 -12.87 -5.31
N PRO A 266 30.02 -11.60 -5.43
CA PRO A 266 29.47 -10.51 -6.24
C PRO A 266 30.07 -10.33 -7.65
N GLU A 267 30.97 -11.19 -8.15
CA GLU A 267 31.46 -11.04 -9.55
C GLU A 267 30.28 -10.92 -10.54
N ILE A 268 29.25 -11.75 -10.34
CA ILE A 268 27.92 -11.56 -10.94
C ILE A 268 27.05 -10.91 -9.89
N GLY A 269 26.88 -9.61 -9.98
CA GLY A 269 26.13 -8.84 -8.99
C GLY A 269 24.61 -9.06 -9.09
N LEU A 270 23.93 -8.87 -7.96
CA LEU A 270 22.48 -8.87 -7.88
C LEU A 270 21.99 -7.67 -7.06
N VAL A 271 21.11 -6.86 -7.65
CA VAL A 271 20.38 -5.78 -6.98
C VAL A 271 18.90 -6.05 -7.09
N GLY A 272 18.21 -6.06 -5.95
CA GLY A 272 16.78 -6.22 -5.87
C GLY A 272 16.04 -4.97 -5.40
N PHE A 273 14.73 -5.11 -5.25
CA PHE A 273 13.85 -4.09 -4.68
C PHE A 273 13.08 -4.69 -3.50
N ASP A 274 13.07 -4.00 -2.34
CA ASP A 274 12.45 -4.44 -1.08
C ASP A 274 12.94 -5.82 -0.55
N ASN A 275 12.05 -6.61 0.05
CA ASN A 275 12.32 -7.98 0.56
C ASN A 275 13.33 -8.09 1.70
N ILE A 276 13.47 -7.05 2.52
CA ILE A 276 14.42 -7.01 3.64
C ILE A 276 14.22 -8.14 4.67
N GLU A 277 13.04 -8.75 4.70
CA GLU A 277 12.71 -9.81 5.66
C GLU A 277 13.57 -11.06 5.46
N TRP A 278 13.91 -11.40 4.20
CA TRP A 278 14.69 -12.59 3.90
C TRP A 278 16.07 -12.30 3.28
N THR A 279 16.25 -11.19 2.59
CA THR A 279 17.50 -10.84 1.89
C THR A 279 18.70 -10.68 2.83
N LYS A 280 18.47 -10.27 4.07
CA LYS A 280 19.49 -10.19 5.11
C LYS A 280 19.91 -11.55 5.70
N PHE A 281 19.12 -12.59 5.47
CA PHE A 281 19.39 -13.97 5.92
C PHE A 281 19.80 -14.89 4.78
N SER A 282 19.78 -14.40 3.54
CA SER A 282 20.30 -15.14 2.40
C SER A 282 21.83 -15.27 2.45
N SER A 283 22.39 -16.20 1.69
CA SER A 283 23.84 -16.33 1.53
C SER A 283 24.18 -16.41 0.03
N PRO A 284 24.85 -15.37 -0.53
CA PRO A 284 25.19 -14.09 0.12
C PRO A 284 23.96 -13.24 0.48
N THR A 285 24.14 -12.27 1.37
CA THR A 285 23.14 -11.24 1.65
C THR A 285 22.95 -10.32 0.45
N LEU A 286 21.72 -9.84 0.20
CA LEU A 286 21.38 -9.18 -1.04
C LEU A 286 21.28 -7.66 -0.90
N THR A 287 21.93 -6.96 -1.80
CA THR A 287 21.74 -5.50 -2.00
C THR A 287 20.34 -5.24 -2.53
N THR A 288 19.61 -4.33 -1.87
CA THR A 288 18.25 -3.97 -2.25
C THR A 288 17.99 -2.48 -2.10
N ILE A 289 17.19 -1.94 -3.02
CA ILE A 289 16.58 -0.61 -2.89
C ILE A 289 15.33 -0.79 -2.05
N ILE A 290 15.15 0.01 -1.00
CA ILE A 290 14.11 -0.16 0.01
C ILE A 290 13.19 1.05 -0.01
N HIS A 291 11.87 0.81 -0.12
CA HIS A 291 10.86 1.84 0.10
C HIS A 291 10.68 2.15 1.58
N PRO A 292 10.48 3.41 1.98
CA PRO A 292 9.96 3.78 3.29
C PRO A 292 8.44 3.56 3.36
N ALA A 293 8.00 2.31 3.12
CA ALA A 293 6.59 1.97 2.91
C ALA A 293 5.73 2.23 4.15
N TYR A 294 6.26 2.00 5.34
CA TYR A 294 5.56 2.29 6.58
C TYR A 294 5.26 3.78 6.73
N GLU A 295 6.27 4.63 6.54
CA GLU A 295 6.18 6.09 6.62
C GLU A 295 5.27 6.66 5.53
N GLU A 296 5.31 6.08 4.33
CA GLU A 296 4.41 6.42 3.23
C GLU A 296 2.95 6.14 3.62
N GLY A 297 2.67 4.99 4.25
CA GLY A 297 1.36 4.63 4.75
C GLY A 297 0.85 5.57 5.85
N GLU A 298 1.71 5.93 6.82
CA GLU A 298 1.37 6.90 7.86
C GLU A 298 1.01 8.26 7.27
N GLN A 299 1.81 8.74 6.32
CA GLN A 299 1.59 10.05 5.71
C GLN A 299 0.34 10.09 4.83
N ALA A 300 0.08 9.03 4.04
CA ALA A 300 -1.16 8.91 3.28
C ALA A 300 -2.38 9.02 4.19
N THR A 301 -2.34 8.35 5.34
CA THR A 301 -3.42 8.37 6.33
C THR A 301 -3.59 9.76 6.97
N LYS A 302 -2.50 10.40 7.33
CA LYS A 302 -2.52 11.77 7.88
C LYS A 302 -3.15 12.76 6.90
N ILE A 303 -2.72 12.72 5.62
CA ILE A 303 -3.28 13.57 4.57
C ILE A 303 -4.78 13.32 4.42
N LEU A 304 -5.21 12.05 4.40
CA LEU A 304 -6.62 11.69 4.27
C LEU A 304 -7.46 12.22 5.43
N ILE A 305 -7.00 12.03 6.67
CA ILE A 305 -7.74 12.46 7.86
C ILE A 305 -7.82 13.99 7.93
N ASP A 306 -6.72 14.70 7.67
CA ASP A 306 -6.69 16.17 7.58
C ASP A 306 -7.73 16.69 6.56
N ASP A 307 -7.88 16.00 5.42
CA ASP A 307 -8.83 16.35 4.37
C ASP A 307 -10.29 16.02 4.78
N ILE A 308 -10.52 14.88 5.43
CA ILE A 308 -11.85 14.49 5.96
C ILE A 308 -12.33 15.50 7.03
N GLU A 309 -11.43 15.93 7.91
CA GLU A 309 -11.73 16.85 9.01
C GLU A 309 -11.74 18.32 8.58
N GLY A 310 -11.41 18.61 7.32
CA GLY A 310 -11.44 19.96 6.74
C GLY A 310 -10.26 20.85 7.13
N HIS A 311 -9.16 20.25 7.58
CA HIS A 311 -7.93 20.97 7.96
C HIS A 311 -7.02 21.30 6.75
N SER A 312 -7.32 20.77 5.55
CA SER A 312 -6.56 21.01 4.33
C SER A 312 -7.45 21.65 3.26
N GLN A 313 -6.96 22.71 2.61
CA GLN A 313 -7.63 23.36 1.48
C GLN A 313 -6.95 23.08 0.15
N GLU A 314 -5.71 22.59 0.16
CA GLU A 314 -4.90 22.31 -1.03
C GLU A 314 -4.53 20.83 -1.09
N ALA A 315 -4.39 20.32 -2.31
CA ALA A 315 -3.90 18.97 -2.53
C ALA A 315 -2.47 18.82 -2.02
N LYS A 316 -2.22 17.77 -1.25
CA LYS A 316 -0.90 17.43 -0.72
C LYS A 316 -0.28 16.33 -1.57
N GLN A 317 0.92 16.57 -2.03
CA GLN A 317 1.70 15.65 -2.87
C GLN A 317 3.07 15.47 -2.23
N GLN A 318 3.48 14.22 -1.98
CA GLN A 318 4.74 13.97 -1.30
C GLN A 318 5.49 12.82 -1.95
N ILE A 319 6.78 13.04 -2.17
CA ILE A 319 7.74 12.03 -2.61
C ILE A 319 8.63 11.67 -1.42
N PHE A 320 8.83 10.37 -1.21
CA PHE A 320 9.76 9.83 -0.23
C PHE A 320 10.99 9.27 -0.93
N ASP A 321 12.15 9.39 -0.30
CA ASP A 321 13.38 8.84 -0.82
C ASP A 321 13.53 7.37 -0.43
N CYS A 322 13.78 6.51 -1.43
CA CYS A 322 14.22 5.16 -1.20
C CYS A 322 15.63 5.12 -0.58
N GLN A 323 15.93 4.08 0.16
CA GLN A 323 17.27 3.84 0.69
C GLN A 323 17.89 2.60 0.04
N VAL A 324 19.20 2.62 -0.17
CA VAL A 324 19.92 1.45 -0.67
C VAL A 324 20.59 0.72 0.48
N ASN A 325 20.21 -0.52 0.68
CA ASN A 325 20.86 -1.42 1.63
C ASN A 325 21.95 -2.23 0.89
N TRP A 326 23.16 -1.70 0.86
CA TRP A 326 24.31 -2.37 0.24
C TRP A 326 24.72 -3.60 1.04
N GLN A 327 24.89 -4.73 0.37
CA GLN A 327 25.18 -6.04 0.96
C GLN A 327 26.16 -6.83 0.07
N GLU A 328 26.43 -8.09 0.44
CA GLU A 328 27.43 -8.96 -0.20
C GLU A 328 27.15 -9.29 -1.67
N SER A 329 25.93 -9.07 -2.17
CA SER A 329 25.60 -9.40 -3.57
C SER A 329 26.07 -8.35 -4.57
N THR A 330 26.72 -7.27 -4.12
CA THR A 330 27.41 -6.28 -4.95
C THR A 330 28.75 -5.90 -4.33
N PHE A 331 29.68 -5.37 -5.16
CA PHE A 331 30.97 -4.88 -4.64
C PHE A 331 30.81 -3.71 -3.68
#